data_2719fa85d9481fa270a794cb19a3ec69
#
_entry.id   2719fa85d9481fa270a794cb19a3ec69
#
_cell.length_a   1.000
_cell.length_b   1.000
_cell.length_c   1.000
_cell.angle_alpha   90.00
_cell.angle_beta   90.00
_cell.angle_gamma   90.00
#
_symmetry.space_group_name_H-M   'P 1'
#
loop_
_entity.id
_entity.type
_entity.pdbx_description
1 polymer ?
#
loop_
_entity_poly.entity_id
_entity_poly.type
_entity_poly.pdbx_seq_one_letter_code
_entity_poly.pdbx_strand_id
1 'polypeptide(L)'
;MNKMRLTRDRKWYFQYFPYHQMHMDNELFKGWVSLNYLTDGETRYWEYEKSGKIPVSAKGMTWLTLIPDDRKRCIGAYIKPDRHVSVWYVDVIEETGIDEDGIAYYIDKYLDVILTPQGDVIVQDRDELEAAHACGELSDLQYGEALKEGELILEELAADIGKTEEFCLAVLAKAEKMIEENKFTIFLHLERTVADLMNLVERTQAEVIPISGWSANKTAEIRAYLEIHPGIRRYVILTDCDKEQYETDKELQMHLVFVDAQTGLQMENLLAVCEIMNMQK
;
A
#
# COMPACT_ATOMS: atom_id res chain seq x y z
N MET A 1 -2.80 -11.85 -21.01
CA MET A 1 -2.19 -10.93 -19.99
C MET A 1 -3.22 -10.46 -18.98
N ASN A 2 -2.90 -10.42 -17.69
CA ASN A 2 -3.83 -10.08 -16.61
C ASN A 2 -3.46 -8.74 -15.96
N LYS A 3 -4.49 -7.89 -15.67
CA LYS A 3 -4.30 -6.66 -14.90
C LYS A 3 -4.24 -6.98 -13.40
N MET A 4 -3.17 -6.61 -12.74
CA MET A 4 -2.94 -6.81 -11.31
C MET A 4 -2.84 -5.46 -10.60
N ARG A 5 -3.71 -5.19 -9.62
CA ARG A 5 -3.65 -3.99 -8.77
C ARG A 5 -2.68 -4.20 -7.61
N LEU A 6 -1.95 -3.18 -7.22
CA LEU A 6 -1.01 -3.28 -6.09
C LEU A 6 -1.70 -3.51 -4.73
N THR A 7 -2.98 -3.15 -4.60
CA THR A 7 -3.83 -3.54 -3.46
C THR A 7 -4.01 -5.05 -3.33
N ARG A 8 -3.68 -5.80 -4.40
CA ARG A 8 -3.90 -7.25 -4.49
C ARG A 8 -5.33 -7.64 -4.15
N ASP A 9 -6.32 -7.00 -4.80
CA ASP A 9 -7.78 -7.14 -4.62
C ASP A 9 -8.28 -8.58 -4.83
N ARG A 10 -7.67 -9.54 -4.21
CA ARG A 10 -8.24 -10.86 -4.08
C ARG A 10 -9.33 -10.78 -3.02
N LYS A 11 -10.51 -10.42 -3.48
CA LYS A 11 -11.75 -9.96 -2.81
C LYS A 11 -12.08 -10.48 -1.41
N TRP A 12 -11.48 -11.51 -0.90
CA TRP A 12 -11.84 -12.12 0.36
C TRP A 12 -10.67 -12.24 1.38
N TYR A 13 -9.40 -12.04 0.96
CA TYR A 13 -8.23 -12.12 1.85
C TYR A 13 -7.76 -10.77 2.37
N PHE A 14 -7.85 -9.71 1.57
CA PHE A 14 -7.06 -8.48 1.78
C PHE A 14 -7.88 -7.25 2.11
N GLN A 15 -9.20 -7.31 2.05
CA GLN A 15 -10.08 -6.16 2.28
C GLN A 15 -9.97 -5.53 3.68
N TYR A 16 -9.26 -6.17 4.60
CA TYR A 16 -9.09 -5.69 5.98
C TYR A 16 -7.64 -5.46 6.38
N PHE A 17 -6.69 -5.61 5.44
CA PHE A 17 -5.29 -5.37 5.73
C PHE A 17 -4.93 -3.91 5.46
N PRO A 18 -4.19 -3.24 6.38
CA PRO A 18 -3.62 -1.94 6.08
C PRO A 18 -2.78 -1.98 4.82
N TYR A 19 -3.09 -1.08 3.89
CA TYR A 19 -2.43 -0.97 2.61
C TYR A 19 -1.87 0.44 2.43
N HIS A 20 -0.65 0.54 1.92
CA HIS A 20 -0.05 1.80 1.52
C HIS A 20 0.58 1.67 0.14
N GLN A 21 0.46 2.71 -0.68
CA GLN A 21 1.21 2.83 -1.93
C GLN A 21 1.82 4.21 -2.05
N MET A 22 2.95 4.28 -2.72
CA MET A 22 3.62 5.53 -3.06
C MET A 22 4.50 5.36 -4.28
N HIS A 23 4.71 6.43 -5.04
CA HIS A 23 5.80 6.49 -6.01
C HIS A 23 7.01 7.10 -5.32
N MET A 24 8.09 6.35 -5.22
CA MET A 24 9.38 6.83 -4.69
C MET A 24 10.24 7.34 -5.84
N ASP A 25 10.93 8.46 -5.63
CA ASP A 25 11.93 9.01 -6.56
C ASP A 25 13.12 9.52 -5.74
N ASN A 26 14.04 8.62 -5.42
CA ASN A 26 15.23 8.94 -4.63
C ASN A 26 16.41 8.02 -5.03
N GLU A 27 17.58 8.24 -4.44
CA GLU A 27 18.81 7.49 -4.75
C GLU A 27 18.71 5.99 -4.45
N LEU A 28 17.87 5.58 -3.52
CA LEU A 28 17.70 4.17 -3.15
C LEU A 28 16.80 3.43 -4.15
N PHE A 29 15.68 4.04 -4.52
CA PHE A 29 14.67 3.42 -5.38
C PHE A 29 13.89 4.47 -6.16
N LYS A 30 13.61 4.18 -7.43
CA LYS A 30 12.72 4.95 -8.28
C LYS A 30 11.65 4.04 -8.86
N GLY A 31 10.39 4.28 -8.50
CA GLY A 31 9.27 3.46 -8.93
C GLY A 31 8.14 3.37 -7.91
N TRP A 32 7.17 2.50 -8.20
CA TRP A 32 6.06 2.23 -7.31
C TRP A 32 6.43 1.28 -6.18
N VAL A 33 6.02 1.65 -4.98
CA VAL A 33 6.15 0.83 -3.76
C VAL A 33 4.77 0.63 -3.18
N SER A 34 4.42 -0.61 -2.81
CA SER A 34 3.27 -0.86 -1.96
C SER A 34 3.58 -1.77 -0.78
N LEU A 35 2.88 -1.55 0.31
CA LEU A 35 2.96 -2.32 1.55
C LEU A 35 1.58 -2.86 1.89
N ASN A 36 1.49 -4.18 2.10
CA ASN A 36 0.32 -4.84 2.64
C ASN A 36 0.71 -5.48 3.99
N TYR A 37 0.17 -4.99 5.08
CA TYR A 37 0.42 -5.53 6.42
C TYR A 37 -0.61 -6.59 6.76
N LEU A 38 -0.18 -7.83 6.92
CA LEU A 38 -1.06 -8.95 7.23
C LEU A 38 -1.36 -8.98 8.73
N THR A 39 -2.47 -8.37 9.12
CA THR A 39 -2.86 -8.23 10.53
C THR A 39 -3.60 -9.43 11.08
N ASP A 40 -4.16 -10.27 10.19
CA ASP A 40 -4.91 -11.48 10.52
C ASP A 40 -4.83 -12.51 9.38
N GLY A 41 -5.36 -13.71 9.59
CA GLY A 41 -5.47 -14.76 8.60
C GLY A 41 -4.69 -16.04 8.95
N GLU A 42 -5.04 -17.12 8.25
CA GLU A 42 -4.36 -18.42 8.40
C GLU A 42 -2.98 -18.38 7.74
N THR A 43 -2.02 -19.07 8.36
CA THR A 43 -0.69 -19.21 7.77
C THR A 43 -0.75 -20.10 6.53
N ARG A 44 -0.25 -19.59 5.41
CA ARG A 44 -0.09 -20.32 4.16
C ARG A 44 1.37 -20.56 3.89
N TYR A 45 1.64 -21.68 3.24
CA TYR A 45 2.99 -22.11 2.95
C TYR A 45 3.12 -22.49 1.47
N TRP A 46 4.29 -22.20 0.93
CA TRP A 46 4.79 -22.84 -0.29
C TRP A 46 5.91 -23.81 0.09
N GLU A 47 6.20 -24.77 -0.78
CA GLU A 47 7.23 -25.78 -0.54
C GLU A 47 8.18 -25.86 -1.72
N TYR A 48 9.47 -25.78 -1.43
CA TYR A 48 10.54 -25.77 -2.42
C TYR A 48 11.63 -26.77 -2.04
N GLU A 49 12.45 -27.15 -3.02
CA GLU A 49 13.44 -28.23 -2.87
C GLU A 49 14.48 -27.92 -1.78
N LYS A 50 15.08 -26.72 -1.81
CA LYS A 50 16.12 -26.31 -0.85
C LYS A 50 15.54 -25.70 0.42
N SER A 51 14.53 -24.88 0.28
CA SER A 51 13.92 -24.13 1.39
C SER A 51 12.94 -24.94 2.21
N GLY A 52 12.41 -26.06 1.66
CA GLY A 52 11.31 -26.78 2.24
C GLY A 52 10.04 -25.92 2.34
N LYS A 53 9.30 -26.07 3.42
CA LYS A 53 8.03 -25.39 3.64
C LYS A 53 8.25 -24.00 4.24
N ILE A 54 7.97 -22.95 3.46
CA ILE A 54 8.15 -21.55 3.83
C ILE A 54 6.83 -20.79 3.92
N PRO A 55 6.64 -19.89 4.90
CA PRO A 55 5.41 -19.10 5.00
C PRO A 55 5.37 -18.01 3.91
N VAL A 56 4.24 -17.91 3.23
CA VAL A 56 3.97 -16.85 2.23
C VAL A 56 2.88 -15.90 2.69
N SER A 57 2.08 -16.29 3.66
CA SER A 57 1.07 -15.46 4.31
C SER A 57 0.91 -15.92 5.74
N ALA A 58 1.11 -15.01 6.69
CA ALA A 58 0.86 -15.23 8.12
C ALA A 58 0.66 -13.88 8.81
N LYS A 59 0.00 -13.89 9.95
CA LYS A 59 -0.15 -12.72 10.80
C LYS A 59 1.21 -12.09 11.13
N GLY A 60 1.31 -10.77 10.94
CA GLY A 60 2.52 -9.99 11.19
C GLY A 60 3.49 -9.95 10.01
N MET A 61 3.24 -10.67 8.91
CA MET A 61 4.01 -10.52 7.68
C MET A 61 3.66 -9.22 6.98
N THR A 62 4.63 -8.69 6.23
CA THR A 62 4.47 -7.56 5.31
C THR A 62 4.75 -8.02 3.90
N TRP A 63 3.85 -7.76 2.98
CA TRP A 63 4.11 -7.92 1.56
C TRP A 63 4.54 -6.58 0.98
N LEU A 64 5.81 -6.49 0.66
CA LEU A 64 6.40 -5.36 -0.06
C LEU A 64 6.31 -5.65 -1.55
N THR A 65 5.76 -4.73 -2.33
CA THR A 65 5.76 -4.81 -3.79
C THR A 65 6.52 -3.63 -4.36
N LEU A 66 7.46 -3.90 -5.27
CA LEU A 66 8.30 -2.90 -5.92
C LEU A 66 8.17 -3.01 -7.43
N ILE A 67 7.88 -1.91 -8.11
CA ILE A 67 7.89 -1.82 -9.57
C ILE A 67 8.85 -0.71 -9.97
N PRO A 68 10.11 -1.02 -10.35
CA PRO A 68 11.08 -0.03 -10.82
C PRO A 68 10.61 0.64 -12.11
N ASP A 69 10.82 1.96 -12.23
CA ASP A 69 10.43 2.72 -13.43
C ASP A 69 11.23 2.31 -14.68
N ASP A 70 12.43 1.78 -14.50
CA ASP A 70 13.38 1.44 -15.57
C ASP A 70 13.46 -0.06 -15.88
N ARG A 71 12.55 -0.87 -15.29
CA ARG A 71 12.48 -2.31 -15.50
C ARG A 71 11.06 -2.77 -15.81
N LYS A 72 10.96 -3.91 -16.46
CA LYS A 72 9.67 -4.56 -16.78
C LYS A 72 9.39 -5.70 -15.81
N ARG A 73 9.47 -5.41 -14.51
CA ARG A 73 9.23 -6.39 -13.43
C ARG A 73 8.46 -5.80 -12.26
N CYS A 74 7.74 -6.67 -11.59
CA CYS A 74 7.13 -6.42 -10.29
C CYS A 74 7.74 -7.36 -9.26
N ILE A 75 8.44 -6.84 -8.26
CA ILE A 75 9.11 -7.62 -7.21
C ILE A 75 8.21 -7.68 -6.00
N GLY A 76 7.64 -8.84 -5.69
CA GLY A 76 6.94 -9.12 -4.45
C GLY A 76 7.88 -9.74 -3.43
N ALA A 77 8.26 -9.03 -2.37
CA ALA A 77 9.03 -9.58 -1.25
C ALA A 77 8.10 -9.86 -0.06
N TYR A 78 8.03 -11.13 0.38
CA TYR A 78 7.17 -11.57 1.48
C TYR A 78 8.01 -11.60 2.75
N ILE A 79 7.83 -10.59 3.60
CA ILE A 79 8.70 -10.29 4.74
C ILE A 79 8.05 -10.80 6.02
N LYS A 80 8.79 -11.61 6.76
CA LYS A 80 8.38 -12.17 8.06
C LYS A 80 8.43 -11.11 9.16
N PRO A 81 7.77 -11.35 10.31
CA PRO A 81 7.81 -10.43 11.46
C PRO A 81 9.22 -10.16 11.99
N ASP A 82 10.17 -11.09 11.80
CA ASP A 82 11.57 -10.96 12.18
C ASP A 82 12.41 -10.13 11.19
N ARG A 83 11.76 -9.50 10.20
CA ARG A 83 12.40 -8.67 9.16
C ARG A 83 13.33 -9.45 8.22
N HIS A 84 13.08 -10.74 8.02
CA HIS A 84 13.71 -11.53 6.97
C HIS A 84 12.73 -11.84 5.85
N VAL A 85 13.19 -11.82 4.61
CA VAL A 85 12.36 -12.22 3.48
C VAL A 85 12.15 -13.74 3.51
N SER A 86 10.94 -14.16 3.31
CA SER A 86 10.57 -15.57 3.17
C SER A 86 10.77 -16.05 1.74
N VAL A 87 10.31 -15.24 0.78
CA VAL A 87 10.35 -15.54 -0.64
C VAL A 87 10.21 -14.22 -1.43
N TRP A 88 10.83 -14.16 -2.59
CA TRP A 88 10.53 -13.20 -3.63
C TRP A 88 9.73 -13.87 -4.73
N TYR A 89 8.67 -13.22 -5.15
CA TYR A 89 7.89 -13.56 -6.33
C TYR A 89 8.02 -12.40 -7.30
N VAL A 90 8.63 -12.62 -8.44
CA VAL A 90 8.97 -11.57 -9.40
C VAL A 90 8.23 -11.83 -10.70
N ASP A 91 7.19 -11.02 -10.95
CA ASP A 91 6.45 -11.06 -12.21
C ASP A 91 7.21 -10.25 -13.28
N VAL A 92 7.33 -10.78 -14.49
CA VAL A 92 7.66 -9.99 -15.69
C VAL A 92 6.40 -9.26 -16.12
N ILE A 93 6.49 -7.96 -16.40
CA ILE A 93 5.32 -7.13 -16.66
C ILE A 93 5.39 -6.44 -18.02
N GLU A 94 4.23 -6.17 -18.63
CA GLU A 94 4.13 -5.41 -19.89
C GLU A 94 4.18 -3.90 -19.61
N GLU A 95 3.32 -3.42 -18.73
CA GLU A 95 3.17 -2.00 -18.39
C GLU A 95 2.67 -1.78 -16.98
N THR A 96 2.77 -0.54 -16.53
CA THR A 96 2.21 -0.06 -15.26
C THR A 96 1.31 1.14 -15.49
N GLY A 97 0.38 1.38 -14.58
CA GLY A 97 -0.49 2.56 -14.62
C GLY A 97 -1.14 2.82 -13.28
N ILE A 98 -2.00 3.82 -13.26
CA ILE A 98 -2.88 4.16 -12.14
C ILE A 98 -4.31 4.03 -12.66
N ASP A 99 -5.18 3.35 -11.94
CA ASP A 99 -6.58 3.23 -12.32
C ASP A 99 -7.43 4.42 -11.83
N GLU A 100 -8.73 4.38 -12.12
CA GLU A 100 -9.68 5.44 -11.77
C GLU A 100 -9.86 5.63 -10.24
N ASP A 101 -9.54 4.60 -9.45
CA ASP A 101 -9.54 4.67 -7.99
C ASP A 101 -8.23 5.25 -7.41
N GLY A 102 -7.27 5.58 -8.27
CA GLY A 102 -5.94 6.04 -7.85
C GLY A 102 -5.02 4.90 -7.41
N ILE A 103 -5.38 3.66 -7.69
CA ILE A 103 -4.57 2.48 -7.33
C ILE A 103 -3.60 2.15 -8.46
N ALA A 104 -2.33 2.03 -8.13
CA ALA A 104 -1.33 1.57 -9.08
C ALA A 104 -1.55 0.10 -9.46
N TYR A 105 -1.33 -0.22 -10.73
CA TYR A 105 -1.47 -1.57 -11.28
C TYR A 105 -0.34 -1.89 -12.25
N TYR A 106 -0.19 -3.16 -12.57
CA TYR A 106 0.64 -3.65 -13.67
C TYR A 106 -0.12 -4.68 -14.52
N ILE A 107 0.35 -4.88 -15.74
CA ILE A 107 -0.11 -5.94 -16.63
C ILE A 107 0.92 -7.06 -16.60
N ASP A 108 0.53 -8.20 -16.04
CA ASP A 108 1.33 -9.41 -15.97
C ASP A 108 1.59 -9.99 -17.38
N LYS A 109 2.84 -10.41 -17.64
CA LYS A 109 3.33 -10.92 -18.93
C LYS A 109 3.75 -12.38 -18.86
N TYR A 110 3.06 -13.16 -18.03
CA TYR A 110 3.19 -14.61 -17.86
C TYR A 110 4.44 -15.10 -17.11
N LEU A 111 5.65 -14.69 -17.50
CA LEU A 111 6.88 -15.24 -16.96
C LEU A 111 7.15 -14.76 -15.53
N ASP A 112 7.32 -15.71 -14.63
CA ASP A 112 7.60 -15.44 -13.22
C ASP A 112 8.93 -16.05 -12.78
N VAL A 113 9.58 -15.39 -11.83
CA VAL A 113 10.78 -15.91 -11.17
C VAL A 113 10.58 -15.92 -9.67
N ILE A 114 10.76 -17.10 -9.06
CA ILE A 114 10.70 -17.25 -7.61
C ILE A 114 12.11 -17.43 -7.07
N LEU A 115 12.42 -16.65 -6.04
CA LEU A 115 13.70 -16.71 -5.34
C LEU A 115 13.48 -16.96 -3.86
N THR A 116 14.34 -17.75 -3.23
CA THR A 116 14.31 -17.95 -1.77
C THR A 116 15.65 -17.62 -1.13
N PRO A 117 15.69 -17.25 0.15
CA PRO A 117 16.94 -17.00 0.87
C PRO A 117 17.89 -18.23 0.90
N GLN A 118 17.35 -19.43 0.76
CA GLN A 118 18.11 -20.69 0.73
C GLN A 118 18.66 -21.03 -0.66
N GLY A 119 18.33 -20.20 -1.67
CA GLY A 119 18.88 -20.30 -3.01
C GLY A 119 18.08 -21.20 -3.96
N ASP A 120 16.76 -21.38 -3.73
CA ASP A 120 15.88 -21.84 -4.80
C ASP A 120 15.73 -20.68 -5.80
N VAL A 121 15.86 -21.02 -7.07
CA VAL A 121 15.64 -20.13 -8.22
C VAL A 121 14.78 -20.89 -9.21
N ILE A 122 13.54 -20.44 -9.37
CA ILE A 122 12.53 -21.16 -10.14
C ILE A 122 11.93 -20.19 -11.16
N VAL A 123 12.00 -20.54 -12.43
CA VAL A 123 11.32 -19.81 -13.51
C VAL A 123 10.02 -20.56 -13.78
N GLN A 124 8.89 -19.87 -13.65
CA GLN A 124 7.54 -20.42 -13.85
C GLN A 124 6.87 -19.82 -15.09
N ASP A 125 5.83 -20.49 -15.53
CA ASP A 125 4.88 -20.07 -16.55
C ASP A 125 5.51 -19.74 -17.93
N ARG A 126 6.71 -20.29 -18.17
CA ARG A 126 7.39 -20.16 -19.47
C ARG A 126 6.58 -20.80 -20.60
N ASP A 127 5.91 -21.88 -20.34
CA ASP A 127 5.02 -22.57 -21.27
C ASP A 127 3.78 -21.73 -21.59
N GLU A 128 3.25 -20.94 -20.62
CA GLU A 128 2.19 -19.99 -20.87
C GLU A 128 2.67 -18.82 -21.75
N LEU A 129 3.87 -18.30 -21.49
CA LEU A 129 4.50 -17.26 -22.31
C LEU A 129 4.69 -17.76 -23.77
N GLU A 130 5.20 -18.98 -23.95
CA GLU A 130 5.41 -19.61 -25.25
C GLU A 130 4.07 -19.85 -25.99
N ALA A 131 3.04 -20.28 -25.26
CA ALA A 131 1.70 -20.49 -25.82
C ALA A 131 1.06 -19.18 -26.26
N ALA A 132 1.17 -18.10 -25.46
CA ALA A 132 0.67 -16.76 -25.79
C ALA A 132 1.36 -16.18 -27.05
N HIS A 133 2.66 -16.40 -27.19
CA HIS A 133 3.39 -16.02 -28.39
C HIS A 133 2.96 -16.86 -29.61
N ALA A 134 2.86 -18.17 -29.46
CA ALA A 134 2.48 -19.08 -30.55
C ALA A 134 1.05 -18.82 -31.09
N CYS A 135 0.12 -18.39 -30.23
CA CYS A 135 -1.24 -18.03 -30.65
C CYS A 135 -1.38 -16.58 -31.16
N GLY A 136 -0.31 -15.78 -31.12
CA GLY A 136 -0.29 -14.40 -31.63
C GLY A 136 -0.84 -13.37 -30.61
N GLU A 137 -1.04 -13.72 -29.35
CA GLU A 137 -1.39 -12.77 -28.29
C GLU A 137 -0.19 -11.87 -27.95
N LEU A 138 1.03 -12.39 -28.01
CA LEU A 138 2.27 -11.65 -27.92
C LEU A 138 2.96 -11.54 -29.26
N SER A 139 3.47 -10.37 -29.58
CA SER A 139 4.39 -10.16 -30.72
C SER A 139 5.77 -10.74 -30.43
N ASP A 140 6.58 -10.96 -31.46
CA ASP A 140 7.99 -11.40 -31.33
C ASP A 140 8.79 -10.45 -30.42
N LEU A 141 8.52 -9.14 -30.50
CA LEU A 141 9.15 -8.13 -29.67
C LEU A 141 8.80 -8.33 -28.19
N GLN A 142 7.51 -8.43 -27.86
CA GLN A 142 7.03 -8.59 -26.49
C GLN A 142 7.52 -9.90 -25.87
N TYR A 143 7.53 -10.98 -26.65
CA TYR A 143 8.08 -12.26 -26.24
C TYR A 143 9.58 -12.18 -25.94
N GLY A 144 10.36 -11.55 -26.83
CA GLY A 144 11.80 -11.33 -26.65
C GLY A 144 12.12 -10.44 -25.46
N GLU A 145 11.33 -9.39 -25.20
CA GLU A 145 11.46 -8.53 -24.03
C GLU A 145 11.19 -9.28 -22.73
N ALA A 146 10.18 -10.17 -22.69
CA ALA A 146 9.89 -10.98 -21.51
C ALA A 146 11.03 -11.93 -21.17
N LEU A 147 11.59 -12.62 -22.15
CA LEU A 147 12.74 -13.50 -21.93
C LEU A 147 13.96 -12.73 -21.43
N LYS A 148 14.25 -11.57 -22.03
CA LYS A 148 15.36 -10.71 -21.62
C LYS A 148 15.18 -10.20 -20.20
N GLU A 149 13.98 -9.79 -19.82
CA GLU A 149 13.72 -9.35 -18.44
C GLU A 149 13.87 -10.50 -17.44
N GLY A 150 13.41 -11.70 -17.80
CA GLY A 150 13.65 -12.91 -16.99
C GLY A 150 15.14 -13.18 -16.75
N GLU A 151 15.98 -13.04 -17.79
CA GLU A 151 17.45 -13.15 -17.67
C GLU A 151 18.01 -12.06 -16.75
N LEU A 152 17.58 -10.80 -16.88
CA LEU A 152 18.02 -9.71 -16.02
C LEU A 152 17.60 -9.92 -14.56
N ILE A 153 16.43 -10.51 -14.28
CA ILE A 153 16.02 -10.88 -12.92
C ILE A 153 17.03 -11.87 -12.31
N LEU A 154 17.44 -12.88 -13.08
CA LEU A 154 18.43 -13.85 -12.62
C LEU A 154 19.80 -13.22 -12.38
N GLU A 155 20.25 -12.34 -13.26
CA GLU A 155 21.54 -11.67 -13.15
C GLU A 155 21.59 -10.64 -12.01
N GLU A 156 20.52 -9.87 -11.80
CA GLU A 156 20.48 -8.75 -10.86
C GLU A 156 20.02 -9.17 -9.45
N LEU A 157 19.04 -10.06 -9.34
CA LEU A 157 18.42 -10.43 -8.06
C LEU A 157 18.89 -11.80 -7.54
N ALA A 158 18.95 -12.80 -8.40
CA ALA A 158 19.33 -14.15 -7.96
C ALA A 158 20.82 -14.34 -7.75
N ALA A 159 21.67 -13.54 -8.41
CA ALA A 159 23.13 -13.65 -8.31
C ALA A 159 23.65 -13.34 -6.89
N ASP A 160 22.98 -12.48 -6.13
CA ASP A 160 23.35 -12.14 -4.75
C ASP A 160 22.07 -11.92 -3.91
N ILE A 161 21.52 -13.02 -3.40
CA ILE A 161 20.30 -13.02 -2.58
C ILE A 161 20.44 -12.15 -1.33
N GLY A 162 21.63 -12.07 -0.73
CA GLY A 162 21.87 -11.23 0.44
C GLY A 162 21.70 -9.75 0.12
N LYS A 163 22.27 -9.28 -1.00
CA LYS A 163 22.06 -7.90 -1.45
C LYS A 163 20.62 -7.61 -1.84
N THR A 164 19.94 -8.58 -2.45
CA THR A 164 18.52 -8.44 -2.79
C THR A 164 17.67 -8.28 -1.54
N GLU A 165 17.95 -9.03 -0.47
CA GLU A 165 17.28 -8.88 0.83
C GLU A 165 17.58 -7.51 1.44
N GLU A 166 18.86 -7.11 1.53
CA GLU A 166 19.27 -5.81 2.05
C GLU A 166 18.60 -4.65 1.31
N PHE A 167 18.54 -4.72 -0.02
CA PHE A 167 17.85 -3.72 -0.83
C PHE A 167 16.35 -3.64 -0.51
N CYS A 168 15.63 -4.76 -0.51
CA CYS A 168 14.21 -4.78 -0.21
C CYS A 168 13.91 -4.25 1.20
N LEU A 169 14.71 -4.63 2.20
CA LEU A 169 14.55 -4.16 3.57
C LEU A 169 14.88 -2.66 3.72
N ALA A 170 15.85 -2.15 2.98
CA ALA A 170 16.15 -0.72 2.94
C ALA A 170 15.01 0.11 2.34
N VAL A 171 14.41 -0.37 1.22
CA VAL A 171 13.23 0.27 0.61
C VAL A 171 12.04 0.21 1.56
N LEU A 172 11.79 -0.95 2.21
CA LEU A 172 10.74 -1.08 3.23
C LEU A 172 10.91 -0.05 4.35
N ALA A 173 12.09 0.03 4.95
CA ALA A 173 12.36 0.97 6.04
C ALA A 173 12.17 2.44 5.60
N LYS A 174 12.58 2.78 4.38
CA LYS A 174 12.35 4.12 3.81
C LYS A 174 10.88 4.40 3.58
N ALA A 175 10.12 3.44 3.05
CA ALA A 175 8.69 3.56 2.82
C ALA A 175 7.93 3.70 4.16
N GLU A 176 8.24 2.89 5.16
CA GLU A 176 7.65 2.99 6.50
C GLU A 176 7.90 4.36 7.13
N LYS A 177 9.13 4.89 6.99
CA LYS A 177 9.45 6.25 7.45
C LYS A 177 8.62 7.31 6.72
N MET A 178 8.47 7.19 5.40
CA MET A 178 7.65 8.12 4.61
C MET A 178 6.17 8.05 5.01
N ILE A 179 5.65 6.85 5.29
CA ILE A 179 4.28 6.66 5.80
C ILE A 179 4.12 7.40 7.13
N GLU A 180 5.03 7.19 8.07
CA GLU A 180 4.96 7.83 9.39
C GLU A 180 5.08 9.37 9.30
N GLU A 181 5.99 9.88 8.46
CA GLU A 181 6.17 11.31 8.22
C GLU A 181 4.95 11.97 7.54
N ASN A 182 4.19 11.20 6.74
CA ASN A 182 3.00 11.67 6.03
C ASN A 182 1.68 11.20 6.66
N LYS A 183 1.75 10.59 7.82
CA LYS A 183 0.56 10.09 8.53
C LYS A 183 -0.46 11.21 8.70
N PHE A 184 -1.70 10.89 8.33
CA PHE A 184 -2.81 11.81 8.44
C PHE A 184 -3.82 11.30 9.46
N THR A 185 -4.30 12.18 10.32
CA THR A 185 -5.22 11.81 11.39
C THR A 185 -6.58 12.46 11.16
N ILE A 186 -7.65 11.69 11.27
CA ILE A 186 -9.02 12.18 11.26
C ILE A 186 -9.56 12.14 12.69
N PHE A 187 -9.83 13.31 13.26
CA PHE A 187 -10.62 13.41 14.48
C PHE A 187 -12.10 13.31 14.12
N LEU A 188 -12.74 12.24 14.59
CA LEU A 188 -14.13 11.97 14.30
C LEU A 188 -15.01 12.42 15.47
N HIS A 189 -15.80 13.45 15.24
CA HIS A 189 -16.81 13.94 16.17
C HIS A 189 -18.18 13.92 15.47
N LEU A 190 -18.76 12.73 15.36
CA LEU A 190 -20.09 12.51 14.76
C LEU A 190 -20.95 11.73 15.76
N GLU A 191 -22.21 12.12 15.89
CA GLU A 191 -23.16 11.41 16.75
C GLU A 191 -23.58 10.04 16.18
N ARG A 192 -23.37 9.81 14.88
CA ARG A 192 -23.73 8.59 14.18
C ARG A 192 -22.55 8.01 13.42
N THR A 193 -22.42 6.69 13.44
CA THR A 193 -21.44 5.95 12.63
C THR A 193 -21.81 6.07 11.16
N VAL A 194 -20.88 6.56 10.33
CA VAL A 194 -21.10 6.79 8.92
C VAL A 194 -20.52 5.61 8.13
N ALA A 195 -21.36 4.94 7.35
CA ALA A 195 -20.91 3.82 6.50
C ALA A 195 -19.81 4.25 5.50
N ASP A 196 -19.86 5.50 5.05
CA ASP A 196 -18.89 6.06 4.10
C ASP A 196 -17.55 6.44 4.73
N LEU A 197 -17.42 6.42 6.07
CA LEU A 197 -16.16 6.66 6.76
C LEU A 197 -15.10 5.62 6.38
N MET A 198 -15.51 4.37 6.17
CA MET A 198 -14.60 3.30 5.75
C MET A 198 -13.97 3.62 4.38
N ASN A 199 -14.76 4.11 3.42
CA ASN A 199 -14.26 4.56 2.12
C ASN A 199 -13.27 5.74 2.25
N LEU A 200 -13.54 6.68 3.17
CA LEU A 200 -12.64 7.80 3.42
C LEU A 200 -11.31 7.31 4.02
N VAL A 201 -11.38 6.43 5.02
CA VAL A 201 -10.19 5.84 5.66
C VAL A 201 -9.37 5.04 4.66
N GLU A 202 -10.00 4.22 3.85
CA GLU A 202 -9.33 3.45 2.79
C GLU A 202 -8.62 4.35 1.77
N ARG A 203 -9.27 5.44 1.35
CA ARG A 203 -8.70 6.39 0.38
C ARG A 203 -7.59 7.27 0.95
N THR A 204 -7.72 7.70 2.20
CA THR A 204 -6.77 8.61 2.85
C THR A 204 -5.71 7.89 3.66
N GLN A 205 -5.96 6.61 4.00
CA GLN A 205 -5.14 5.81 4.92
C GLN A 205 -4.91 6.52 6.26
N ALA A 206 -5.88 7.33 6.66
CA ALA A 206 -5.83 8.13 7.87
C ALA A 206 -6.07 7.27 9.11
N GLU A 207 -5.42 7.61 10.19
CA GLU A 207 -5.82 7.14 11.52
C GLU A 207 -7.08 7.88 11.96
N VAL A 208 -8.12 7.14 12.37
CA VAL A 208 -9.36 7.73 12.87
C VAL A 208 -9.37 7.70 14.38
N ILE A 209 -9.51 8.87 14.98
CA ILE A 209 -9.60 9.04 16.42
C ILE A 209 -11.01 9.52 16.76
N PRO A 210 -11.85 8.67 17.38
CA PRO A 210 -13.15 9.11 17.85
C PRO A 210 -12.98 10.07 19.04
N ILE A 211 -13.66 11.22 18.94
CA ILE A 211 -13.74 12.18 20.05
C ILE A 211 -14.98 11.84 20.85
N SER A 212 -14.81 11.58 22.13
CA SER A 212 -15.91 11.15 23.00
C SER A 212 -16.98 12.22 23.15
N GLY A 213 -18.25 11.84 22.95
CA GLY A 213 -19.39 12.76 22.90
C GLY A 213 -19.76 13.49 24.20
N TRP A 214 -19.02 13.32 25.31
CA TRP A 214 -19.43 13.75 26.64
C TRP A 214 -18.81 15.07 27.13
N SER A 215 -17.78 15.58 26.48
CA SER A 215 -17.18 16.86 26.86
C SER A 215 -17.96 18.04 26.26
N ALA A 216 -18.29 19.03 27.09
CA ALA A 216 -18.91 20.29 26.65
C ALA A 216 -17.93 21.18 25.86
N ASN A 217 -16.63 20.87 25.87
CA ASN A 217 -15.60 21.63 25.19
C ASN A 217 -14.75 20.74 24.28
N LYS A 218 -15.21 20.53 23.06
CA LYS A 218 -14.57 19.69 22.03
C LYS A 218 -13.21 20.21 21.59
N THR A 219 -13.07 21.51 21.50
CA THR A 219 -11.82 22.19 21.17
C THR A 219 -10.72 21.84 22.17
N ALA A 220 -11.04 21.88 23.48
CA ALA A 220 -10.09 21.52 24.53
C ALA A 220 -9.69 20.02 24.47
N GLU A 221 -10.62 19.15 24.14
CA GLU A 221 -10.35 17.71 24.02
C GLU A 221 -9.36 17.41 22.88
N ILE A 222 -9.59 17.99 21.70
CA ILE A 222 -8.68 17.85 20.55
C ILE A 222 -7.32 18.45 20.88
N ARG A 223 -7.26 19.64 21.48
CA ARG A 223 -6.00 20.28 21.88
C ARG A 223 -5.21 19.43 22.86
N ALA A 224 -5.85 18.91 23.92
CA ALA A 224 -5.21 18.03 24.88
C ALA A 224 -4.66 16.76 24.22
N TYR A 225 -5.42 16.21 23.25
CA TYR A 225 -4.93 15.05 22.48
C TYR A 225 -3.70 15.38 21.64
N LEU A 226 -3.71 16.49 20.91
CA LEU A 226 -2.56 16.96 20.09
C LEU A 226 -1.32 17.26 20.93
N GLU A 227 -1.49 17.81 22.14
CA GLU A 227 -0.38 18.08 23.06
C GLU A 227 0.35 16.83 23.53
N ILE A 228 -0.38 15.75 23.81
CA ILE A 228 0.22 14.47 24.23
C ILE A 228 0.69 13.61 23.06
N HIS A 229 0.31 13.97 21.82
CA HIS A 229 0.69 13.26 20.59
C HIS A 229 1.38 14.23 19.59
N PRO A 230 2.57 14.75 19.88
CA PRO A 230 3.23 15.77 19.06
C PRO A 230 3.67 15.28 17.66
N GLY A 231 3.57 13.97 17.43
CA GLY A 231 3.79 13.35 16.11
C GLY A 231 2.68 13.62 15.11
N ILE A 232 1.47 14.00 15.56
CA ILE A 232 0.35 14.31 14.68
C ILE A 232 0.55 15.71 14.10
N ARG A 233 0.95 15.77 12.83
CA ARG A 233 1.24 17.02 12.12
C ARG A 233 0.18 17.38 11.09
N ARG A 234 -0.56 16.38 10.61
CA ARG A 234 -1.56 16.52 9.55
C ARG A 234 -2.86 15.89 10.03
N TYR A 235 -3.92 16.68 10.09
CA TYR A 235 -5.21 16.20 10.58
C TYR A 235 -6.38 16.98 10.01
N VAL A 236 -7.55 16.37 10.05
CA VAL A 236 -8.85 17.00 9.82
C VAL A 236 -9.82 16.61 10.93
N ILE A 237 -10.79 17.47 11.18
CA ILE A 237 -11.84 17.23 12.16
C ILE A 237 -13.15 17.11 11.38
N LEU A 238 -13.76 15.93 11.39
CA LEU A 238 -15.11 15.71 10.87
C LEU A 238 -16.11 15.90 12.01
N THR A 239 -17.05 16.81 11.85
CA THR A 239 -18.04 17.12 12.89
C THR A 239 -19.41 17.40 12.30
N ASP A 240 -20.45 16.94 12.98
CA ASP A 240 -21.86 17.30 12.74
C ASP A 240 -22.38 18.32 13.77
N CYS A 241 -21.50 18.81 14.63
CA CYS A 241 -21.84 19.80 15.65
C CYS A 241 -21.81 21.24 15.09
N ASP A 242 -22.47 22.16 15.83
CA ASP A 242 -22.53 23.56 15.48
C ASP A 242 -21.16 24.22 15.42
N LYS A 243 -20.91 25.07 14.42
CA LYS A 243 -19.67 25.83 14.23
C LYS A 243 -19.25 26.61 15.45
N GLU A 244 -20.20 27.12 16.22
CA GLU A 244 -20.01 27.91 17.45
C GLU A 244 -19.13 27.20 18.48
N GLN A 245 -19.13 25.86 18.50
CA GLN A 245 -18.29 25.08 19.42
C GLN A 245 -16.78 25.20 19.12
N TYR A 246 -16.41 25.66 17.93
CA TYR A 246 -15.03 25.81 17.48
C TYR A 246 -14.63 27.28 17.25
N GLU A 247 -15.52 28.27 17.47
CA GLU A 247 -15.28 29.70 17.17
C GLU A 247 -14.08 30.31 17.92
N THR A 248 -13.72 29.76 19.06
CA THR A 248 -12.63 30.29 19.90
C THR A 248 -11.24 29.84 19.42
N ASP A 249 -11.15 28.85 18.53
CA ASP A 249 -9.88 28.29 18.07
C ASP A 249 -9.75 28.39 16.53
N LYS A 250 -9.13 29.49 16.08
CA LYS A 250 -8.96 29.79 14.65
C LYS A 250 -8.07 28.77 13.93
N GLU A 251 -7.15 28.14 14.63
CA GLU A 251 -6.27 27.13 14.04
C GLU A 251 -7.06 25.84 13.78
N LEU A 252 -7.82 25.35 14.77
CA LEU A 252 -8.66 24.18 14.57
C LEU A 252 -9.75 24.41 13.52
N GLN A 253 -10.26 25.63 13.38
CA GLN A 253 -11.24 25.97 12.34
C GLN A 253 -10.76 25.69 10.91
N MET A 254 -9.46 25.81 10.64
CA MET A 254 -8.89 25.51 9.32
C MET A 254 -8.87 24.00 9.01
N HIS A 255 -9.08 23.17 10.00
CA HIS A 255 -9.08 21.72 9.89
C HIS A 255 -10.48 21.10 9.96
N LEU A 256 -11.53 21.94 10.04
CA LEU A 256 -12.90 21.47 10.20
C LEU A 256 -13.57 21.15 8.86
N VAL A 257 -14.23 20.02 8.81
CA VAL A 257 -15.18 19.65 7.77
C VAL A 257 -16.52 19.33 8.43
N PHE A 258 -17.53 20.12 8.13
CA PHE A 258 -18.86 19.92 8.66
C PHE A 258 -19.63 18.90 7.84
N VAL A 259 -20.20 17.94 8.54
CA VAL A 259 -21.01 16.86 7.97
C VAL A 259 -22.45 17.08 8.39
N ASP A 260 -23.38 17.06 7.46
CA ASP A 260 -24.81 17.18 7.78
C ASP A 260 -25.29 15.93 8.54
N ALA A 261 -25.86 16.13 9.73
CA ALA A 261 -26.31 15.04 10.59
C ALA A 261 -27.43 14.18 9.98
N GLN A 262 -28.17 14.68 8.99
CA GLN A 262 -29.25 13.97 8.33
C GLN A 262 -28.79 13.19 7.11
N THR A 263 -27.92 13.78 6.29
CA THR A 263 -27.44 13.19 5.05
C THR A 263 -26.13 12.42 5.21
N GLY A 264 -25.39 12.65 6.31
CA GLY A 264 -24.10 12.01 6.59
C GLY A 264 -22.97 12.55 5.70
N LEU A 265 -21.90 11.75 5.56
CA LEU A 265 -20.72 12.11 4.78
C LEU A 265 -21.04 12.09 3.28
N GLN A 266 -20.86 13.23 2.60
CA GLN A 266 -21.13 13.40 1.18
C GLN A 266 -19.82 13.61 0.41
N MET A 267 -19.88 13.52 -0.93
CA MET A 267 -18.71 13.75 -1.80
C MET A 267 -18.06 15.11 -1.57
N GLU A 268 -18.84 16.14 -1.25
CA GLU A 268 -18.34 17.49 -0.94
C GLU A 268 -17.45 17.50 0.30
N ASN A 269 -17.81 16.71 1.32
CA ASN A 269 -17.00 16.57 2.53
C ASN A 269 -15.67 15.85 2.22
N LEU A 270 -15.69 14.82 1.35
CA LEU A 270 -14.48 14.13 0.91
C LEU A 270 -13.54 15.06 0.15
N LEU A 271 -14.08 15.91 -0.73
CA LEU A 271 -13.28 16.91 -1.43
C LEU A 271 -12.66 17.93 -0.46
N ALA A 272 -13.43 18.42 0.52
CA ALA A 272 -12.93 19.33 1.55
C ALA A 272 -11.82 18.69 2.40
N VAL A 273 -11.95 17.41 2.77
CA VAL A 273 -10.88 16.66 3.44
C VAL A 273 -9.62 16.62 2.58
N CYS A 274 -9.75 16.31 1.28
CA CYS A 274 -8.62 16.26 0.36
C CYS A 274 -7.95 17.63 0.19
N GLU A 275 -8.71 18.72 0.15
CA GLU A 275 -8.19 20.08 0.09
C GLU A 275 -7.37 20.42 1.33
N ILE A 276 -7.89 20.14 2.54
CA ILE A 276 -7.18 20.36 3.79
C ILE A 276 -5.89 19.50 3.83
N MET A 277 -5.97 18.26 3.42
CA MET A 277 -4.80 17.37 3.34
C MET A 277 -3.72 17.92 2.41
N ASN A 278 -4.11 18.53 1.29
CA ASN A 278 -3.17 19.12 0.33
C ASN A 278 -2.55 20.43 0.80
N MET A 279 -3.27 21.24 1.59
CA MET A 279 -2.75 22.48 2.18
C MET A 279 -1.71 22.23 3.28
N GLN A 280 -1.67 21.02 3.87
CA GLN A 280 -0.76 20.65 4.94
C GLN A 280 0.52 19.92 4.43
N LYS A 281 0.75 19.89 3.13
CA LYS A 281 2.01 19.41 2.51
C LYS A 281 3.06 20.52 2.60
#